data_f4c0eb4bb98acf32d2d48bc38f5f0d9e
#
_entry.id   f4c0eb4bb98acf32d2d48bc38f5f0d9e
#
_cell.length_a   1.000
_cell.length_b   1.000
_cell.length_c   1.000
_cell.angle_alpha   90.00
_cell.angle_beta   90.00
_cell.angle_gamma   90.00
#
_symmetry.space_group_name_H-M   'P 1'
#
loop_
_entity.id
_entity.type
_entity.pdbx_description
1 polymer ?
#
loop_
_entity_poly.entity_id
_entity_poly.type
_entity_poly.pdbx_seq_one_letter_code
_entity_poly.pdbx_strand_id
1 'polypeptide(L)'
;MKTIGYAIVGTGYFGAELGRIMKEQEGAKIVAVYDPENAETVAKELGCDVETDLDKLCSRDDVDAVLVASPNYLHKEPVLTAARHKKHVFCEKPIALCYADCDEMVRACKENGVIFMAGHVMNFFRAVRHTKQLIAQGKIG
;
A
#
# COMPACT_ATOMS: atom_id res chain seq x y z
N MET A 1 -3.38 18.46 -11.92
CA MET A 1 -2.66 17.73 -10.83
C MET A 1 -1.90 16.58 -11.49
N LYS A 2 -0.67 16.21 -11.04
CA LYS A 2 0.02 15.03 -11.57
C LYS A 2 -0.77 13.77 -11.19
N THR A 3 -1.05 12.88 -12.14
CA THR A 3 -1.63 11.57 -11.85
C THR A 3 -0.56 10.67 -11.24
N ILE A 4 -0.89 10.01 -10.14
CA ILE A 4 -0.03 9.06 -9.44
C ILE A 4 -0.37 7.66 -9.90
N GLY A 5 0.63 6.92 -10.37
CA GLY A 5 0.51 5.52 -10.77
C GLY A 5 0.68 4.59 -9.57
N TYR A 6 -0.31 3.73 -9.33
CA TYR A 6 -0.31 2.75 -8.26
C TYR A 6 -0.22 1.34 -8.81
N ALA A 7 0.65 0.52 -8.23
CA ALA A 7 0.63 -0.92 -8.40
C ALA A 7 0.05 -1.60 -7.15
N ILE A 8 -0.63 -2.75 -7.32
CA ILE A 8 -1.20 -3.51 -6.21
C ILE A 8 -0.51 -4.87 -6.13
N VAL A 9 0.00 -5.20 -4.96
CA VAL A 9 0.57 -6.51 -4.62
C VAL A 9 -0.37 -7.24 -3.66
N GLY A 10 -0.94 -8.34 -4.13
CA GLY A 10 -2.03 -9.04 -3.45
C GLY A 10 -3.40 -8.51 -3.87
N THR A 11 -4.06 -9.23 -4.76
CA THR A 11 -5.38 -8.90 -5.31
C THR A 11 -6.49 -9.80 -4.76
N GLY A 12 -6.33 -10.29 -3.54
CA GLY A 12 -7.41 -10.89 -2.78
C GLY A 12 -8.54 -9.89 -2.53
N TYR A 13 -9.52 -10.26 -1.72
CA TYR A 13 -10.70 -9.41 -1.47
C TYR A 13 -10.33 -7.95 -1.16
N PHE A 14 -9.38 -7.73 -0.24
CA PHE A 14 -9.07 -6.38 0.24
C PHE A 14 -8.26 -5.56 -0.78
N GLY A 15 -7.28 -6.17 -1.44
CA GLY A 15 -6.49 -5.48 -2.46
C GLY A 15 -7.33 -5.11 -3.69
N ALA A 16 -8.24 -5.98 -4.11
CA ALA A 16 -9.18 -5.67 -5.20
C ALA A 16 -10.12 -4.52 -4.82
N GLU A 17 -10.63 -4.50 -3.58
CA GLU A 17 -11.50 -3.41 -3.09
C GLU A 17 -10.76 -2.08 -3.02
N LEU A 18 -9.53 -2.06 -2.50
CA LEU A 18 -8.68 -0.86 -2.54
C LEU A 18 -8.47 -0.37 -3.99
N GLY A 19 -8.23 -1.27 -4.92
CA GLY A 19 -8.10 -0.93 -6.33
C GLY A 19 -9.34 -0.27 -6.91
N ARG A 20 -10.54 -0.78 -6.60
CA ARG A 20 -11.83 -0.19 -7.02
C ARG A 20 -11.99 1.23 -6.47
N ILE A 21 -11.76 1.40 -5.17
CA ILE A 21 -11.88 2.71 -4.51
C ILE A 21 -10.86 3.70 -5.09
N MET A 22 -9.63 3.27 -5.29
CA MET A 22 -8.56 4.12 -5.83
C MET A 22 -8.82 4.54 -7.28
N LYS A 23 -9.38 3.65 -8.11
CA LYS A 23 -9.74 3.93 -9.51
C LYS A 23 -10.71 5.10 -9.64
N GLU A 24 -11.56 5.33 -8.64
CA GLU A 24 -12.54 6.42 -8.61
C GLU A 24 -11.96 7.75 -8.11
N GLN A 25 -10.71 7.75 -7.61
CA GLN A 25 -10.11 8.97 -7.07
C GLN A 25 -9.45 9.81 -8.16
N GLU A 26 -9.77 11.09 -8.19
CA GLU A 26 -9.11 12.04 -9.09
C GLU A 26 -7.59 12.07 -8.81
N GLY A 27 -6.78 11.96 -9.86
CA GLY A 27 -5.33 11.96 -9.76
C GLY A 27 -4.70 10.61 -9.36
N ALA A 28 -5.50 9.53 -9.23
CA ALA A 28 -5.00 8.18 -9.03
C ALA A 28 -5.23 7.31 -10.27
N LYS A 29 -4.27 6.43 -10.57
CA LYS A 29 -4.39 5.44 -11.65
C LYS A 29 -3.80 4.11 -11.17
N ILE A 30 -4.55 3.03 -11.25
CA ILE A 30 -3.98 1.69 -11.09
C ILE A 30 -3.33 1.32 -12.41
N VAL A 31 -2.03 1.01 -12.39
CA VAL A 31 -1.25 0.72 -13.60
C VAL A 31 -0.90 -0.75 -13.74
N ALA A 32 -0.69 -1.45 -12.63
CA ALA A 32 -0.40 -2.88 -12.65
C ALA A 32 -0.84 -3.58 -11.36
N VAL A 33 -1.03 -4.90 -11.45
CA VAL A 33 -1.28 -5.77 -10.31
C VAL A 33 -0.33 -6.97 -10.34
N TYR A 34 -0.04 -7.49 -9.15
CA TYR A 34 0.73 -8.72 -8.93
C TYR A 34 0.01 -9.60 -7.91
N ASP A 35 -0.36 -10.79 -8.33
CA ASP A 35 -0.98 -11.82 -7.47
C ASP A 35 -0.87 -13.18 -8.17
N PRO A 36 -0.52 -14.28 -7.47
CA PRO A 36 -0.37 -15.59 -8.10
C PRO A 36 -1.68 -16.22 -8.58
N GLU A 37 -2.83 -15.79 -8.05
CA GLU A 37 -4.12 -16.45 -8.30
C GLU A 37 -5.15 -15.55 -8.99
N ASN A 38 -5.24 -14.29 -8.59
CA ASN A 38 -6.36 -13.42 -8.96
C ASN A 38 -5.98 -12.26 -9.89
N ALA A 39 -4.70 -12.10 -10.25
CA ALA A 39 -4.20 -10.94 -10.99
C ALA A 39 -4.99 -10.69 -12.29
N GLU A 40 -5.21 -11.70 -13.12
CA GLU A 40 -5.88 -11.58 -14.41
C GLU A 40 -7.31 -11.02 -14.28
N THR A 41 -8.07 -11.55 -13.30
CA THR A 41 -9.46 -11.13 -13.09
C THR A 41 -9.51 -9.68 -12.62
N VAL A 42 -8.67 -9.31 -11.66
CA VAL A 42 -8.66 -7.97 -11.07
C VAL A 42 -8.07 -6.96 -12.05
N ALA A 43 -7.03 -7.30 -12.80
CA ALA A 43 -6.47 -6.44 -13.84
C ALA A 43 -7.51 -6.07 -14.90
N LYS A 44 -8.28 -7.05 -15.37
CA LYS A 44 -9.37 -6.81 -16.34
C LYS A 44 -10.43 -5.86 -15.79
N GLU A 45 -10.80 -6.02 -14.54
CA GLU A 45 -11.77 -5.14 -13.86
C GLU A 45 -11.25 -3.72 -13.69
N LEU A 46 -10.01 -3.59 -13.25
CA LEU A 46 -9.38 -2.29 -13.01
C LEU A 46 -8.91 -1.60 -14.29
N GLY A 47 -8.72 -2.36 -15.38
CA GLY A 47 -8.21 -1.85 -16.66
C GLY A 47 -6.71 -1.55 -16.59
N CYS A 48 -5.93 -2.43 -15.98
CA CYS A 48 -4.49 -2.29 -15.78
C CYS A 48 -3.75 -3.56 -16.22
N ASP A 49 -2.41 -3.53 -16.17
CA ASP A 49 -1.56 -4.65 -16.56
C ASP A 49 -1.45 -5.70 -15.45
N VAL A 50 -1.08 -6.93 -15.84
CA VAL A 50 -0.64 -7.99 -14.92
C VAL A 50 0.87 -8.09 -14.99
N GLU A 51 1.53 -8.05 -13.84
CA GLU A 51 2.94 -8.41 -13.71
C GLU A 51 3.07 -9.73 -12.94
N THR A 52 3.97 -10.58 -13.40
CA THR A 52 4.25 -11.89 -12.78
C THR A 52 5.54 -11.89 -11.97
N ASP A 53 6.26 -10.78 -12.00
CA ASP A 53 7.53 -10.57 -11.31
C ASP A 53 7.46 -9.27 -10.51
N LEU A 54 7.72 -9.37 -9.22
CA LEU A 54 7.62 -8.25 -8.29
C LEU A 54 8.66 -7.15 -8.56
N ASP A 55 9.87 -7.55 -8.97
CA ASP A 55 10.95 -6.63 -9.27
C ASP A 55 10.63 -5.83 -10.55
N LYS A 56 10.08 -6.52 -11.57
CA LYS A 56 9.59 -5.86 -12.78
C LYS A 56 8.47 -4.87 -12.48
N LEU A 57 7.49 -5.27 -11.65
CA LEU A 57 6.42 -4.38 -11.22
C LEU A 57 6.96 -3.11 -10.56
N CYS A 58 7.90 -3.28 -9.64
CA CYS A 58 8.47 -2.14 -8.91
C CYS A 58 9.43 -1.29 -9.77
N SER A 59 10.04 -1.85 -10.82
CA SER A 59 10.94 -1.11 -11.72
C SER A 59 10.22 -0.26 -12.78
N ARG A 60 8.92 -0.39 -12.95
CA ARG A 60 8.14 0.35 -13.95
C ARG A 60 8.21 1.86 -13.71
N ASP A 61 8.38 2.62 -14.79
CA ASP A 61 8.43 4.09 -14.74
C ASP A 61 7.07 4.72 -14.45
N ASP A 62 5.98 4.03 -14.79
CA ASP A 62 4.61 4.50 -14.55
C ASP A 62 4.06 4.14 -13.15
N VAL A 63 4.83 3.43 -12.32
CA VAL A 63 4.52 3.16 -10.91
C VAL A 63 5.19 4.21 -10.03
N ASP A 64 4.42 4.99 -9.30
CA ASP A 64 4.89 5.92 -8.27
C ASP A 64 4.79 5.31 -6.86
N ALA A 65 3.78 4.46 -6.61
CA ALA A 65 3.53 3.85 -5.30
C ALA A 65 3.01 2.41 -5.41
N VAL A 66 3.31 1.60 -4.40
CA VAL A 66 2.89 0.21 -4.29
C VAL A 66 1.96 0.04 -3.09
N LEU A 67 0.76 -0.52 -3.34
CA LEU A 67 -0.19 -0.93 -2.32
C LEU A 67 0.03 -2.42 -2.02
N VAL A 68 0.50 -2.73 -0.83
CA VAL A 68 0.75 -4.11 -0.37
C VAL A 68 -0.46 -4.57 0.44
N ALA A 69 -1.23 -5.49 -0.13
CA ALA A 69 -2.44 -6.07 0.45
C ALA A 69 -2.47 -7.61 0.35
N SER A 70 -1.29 -8.22 0.19
CA SER A 70 -1.09 -9.67 0.27
C SER A 70 -1.34 -10.19 1.69
N PRO A 71 -1.33 -11.52 1.95
CA PRO A 71 -1.30 -12.03 3.31
C PRO A 71 -0.12 -11.44 4.12
N ASN A 72 -0.35 -11.15 5.41
CA ASN A 72 0.60 -10.40 6.24
C ASN A 72 2.01 -11.00 6.35
N TYR A 73 2.14 -12.33 6.25
CA TYR A 73 3.44 -13.01 6.24
C TYR A 73 4.22 -12.82 4.92
N LEU A 74 3.59 -12.24 3.89
CA LEU A 74 4.19 -11.91 2.60
C LEU A 74 4.41 -10.39 2.44
N HIS A 75 4.12 -9.55 3.43
CA HIS A 75 4.23 -8.09 3.29
C HIS A 75 5.67 -7.60 3.13
N LYS A 76 6.62 -8.26 3.81
CA LYS A 76 8.00 -7.79 3.91
C LYS A 76 8.68 -7.65 2.55
N GLU A 77 8.65 -8.69 1.75
CA GLU A 77 9.35 -8.70 0.46
C GLU A 77 8.86 -7.62 -0.51
N PRO A 78 7.54 -7.45 -0.74
CA PRO A 78 7.04 -6.36 -1.57
C PRO A 78 7.44 -4.97 -1.08
N VAL A 79 7.41 -4.73 0.24
CA VAL A 79 7.80 -3.43 0.81
C VAL A 79 9.29 -3.15 0.58
N LEU A 80 10.16 -4.13 0.84
CA LEU A 80 11.59 -3.97 0.63
C LEU A 80 11.92 -3.77 -0.85
N THR A 81 11.26 -4.51 -1.74
CA THR A 81 11.46 -4.38 -3.20
C THR A 81 10.99 -3.00 -3.68
N ALA A 82 9.80 -2.56 -3.30
CA ALA A 82 9.30 -1.23 -3.64
C ALA A 82 10.25 -0.12 -3.14
N ALA A 83 10.75 -0.23 -1.91
CA ALA A 83 11.69 0.73 -1.35
C ALA A 83 13.00 0.79 -2.15
N ARG A 84 13.58 -0.35 -2.53
CA ARG A 84 14.80 -0.42 -3.38
C ARG A 84 14.59 0.30 -4.73
N HIS A 85 13.41 0.17 -5.32
CA HIS A 85 13.02 0.84 -6.56
C HIS A 85 12.50 2.27 -6.37
N LYS A 86 12.68 2.85 -5.19
CA LYS A 86 12.27 4.24 -4.87
C LYS A 86 10.77 4.49 -5.03
N LYS A 87 9.94 3.47 -4.83
CA LYS A 87 8.49 3.60 -4.86
C LYS A 87 7.95 3.85 -3.46
N HIS A 88 6.96 4.74 -3.34
CA HIS A 88 6.22 4.92 -2.10
C HIS A 88 5.42 3.66 -1.75
N VAL A 89 5.18 3.43 -0.47
CA VAL A 89 4.52 2.19 -0.01
C VAL A 89 3.34 2.49 0.89
N PHE A 90 2.20 1.90 0.55
CA PHE A 90 1.11 1.66 1.49
C PHE A 90 1.11 0.16 1.83
N CYS A 91 1.13 -0.20 3.10
CA CYS A 91 1.11 -1.58 3.56
C CYS A 91 -0.10 -1.83 4.47
N GLU A 92 -0.89 -2.84 4.14
CA GLU A 92 -2.04 -3.22 4.96
C GLU A 92 -1.62 -3.75 6.34
N LYS A 93 -2.59 -3.65 7.24
CA LYS A 93 -2.45 -4.17 8.62
C LYS A 93 -2.78 -5.69 8.65
N PRO A 94 -2.18 -6.46 9.57
CA PRO A 94 -1.00 -6.09 10.36
C PRO A 94 0.23 -5.99 9.45
N ILE A 95 1.12 -5.03 9.73
CA ILE A 95 2.26 -4.70 8.86
C ILE A 95 3.17 -5.91 8.66
N ALA A 96 3.48 -6.65 9.72
CA ALA A 96 4.32 -7.84 9.70
C ALA A 96 3.97 -8.77 10.86
N LEU A 97 4.60 -9.94 10.92
CA LEU A 97 4.40 -10.94 11.97
C LEU A 97 5.23 -10.65 13.24
N CYS A 98 6.31 -9.88 13.11
CA CYS A 98 7.17 -9.54 14.23
C CYS A 98 7.73 -8.11 14.12
N TYR A 99 8.20 -7.60 15.25
CA TYR A 99 8.76 -6.25 15.33
C TYR A 99 9.99 -6.06 14.43
N ALA A 100 10.87 -7.05 14.36
CA ALA A 100 12.10 -6.97 13.55
C ALA A 100 11.80 -6.75 12.07
N ASP A 101 10.79 -7.41 11.53
CA ASP A 101 10.37 -7.21 10.13
C ASP A 101 9.75 -5.83 9.93
N CYS A 102 8.91 -5.37 10.87
CA CYS A 102 8.38 -4.00 10.81
C CYS A 102 9.50 -2.95 10.80
N ASP A 103 10.49 -3.10 11.68
CA ASP A 103 11.62 -2.17 11.78
C ASP A 103 12.44 -2.15 10.49
N GLU A 104 12.72 -3.32 9.91
CA GLU A 104 13.44 -3.43 8.64
C GLU A 104 12.69 -2.76 7.49
N MET A 105 11.38 -2.97 7.38
CA MET A 105 10.53 -2.36 6.35
C MET A 105 10.52 -0.83 6.46
N VAL A 106 10.31 -0.31 7.67
CA VAL A 106 10.30 1.14 7.93
C VAL A 106 11.66 1.75 7.65
N ARG A 107 12.74 1.11 8.11
CA ARG A 107 14.11 1.55 7.88
C ARG A 107 14.46 1.57 6.38
N ALA A 108 14.13 0.51 5.64
CA ALA A 108 14.36 0.46 4.20
C ALA A 108 13.66 1.59 3.45
N CYS A 109 12.40 1.90 3.78
CA CYS A 109 11.68 3.02 3.19
C CYS A 109 12.35 4.35 3.52
N LYS A 110 12.76 4.57 4.79
CA LYS A 110 13.44 5.78 5.23
C LYS A 110 14.79 5.99 4.54
N GLU A 111 15.62 4.95 4.46
CA GLU A 111 16.94 4.98 3.82
C GLU A 111 16.84 5.25 2.32
N ASN A 112 15.77 4.79 1.68
CA ASN A 112 15.51 5.03 0.28
C ASN A 112 14.75 6.35 -0.01
N GLY A 113 14.39 7.12 1.02
CA GLY A 113 13.71 8.41 0.87
C GLY A 113 12.28 8.30 0.37
N VAL A 114 11.61 7.17 0.61
CA VAL A 114 10.22 6.94 0.19
C VAL A 114 9.26 6.98 1.39
N ILE A 115 8.01 7.31 1.11
CA ILE A 115 6.94 7.32 2.12
C ILE A 115 6.53 5.88 2.42
N PHE A 116 6.46 5.53 3.71
CA PHE A 116 5.82 4.33 4.20
C PHE A 116 4.55 4.69 4.96
N MET A 117 3.41 4.18 4.53
CA MET A 117 2.12 4.39 5.18
C MET A 117 1.50 3.05 5.55
N ALA A 118 1.19 2.87 6.84
CA ALA A 118 0.47 1.70 7.33
C ALA A 118 -1.04 1.87 7.20
N GLY A 119 -1.76 0.80 6.86
CA GLY A 119 -3.21 0.75 6.71
C GLY A 119 -3.99 0.86 8.03
N HIS A 120 -3.58 1.75 8.92
CA HIS A 120 -4.23 2.00 10.21
C HIS A 120 -5.42 2.97 10.04
N VAL A 121 -6.44 2.52 9.33
CA VAL A 121 -7.60 3.33 8.90
C VAL A 121 -8.34 4.03 10.04
N MET A 122 -8.31 3.47 11.26
CA MET A 122 -8.96 4.07 12.43
C MET A 122 -8.45 5.49 12.74
N ASN A 123 -7.22 5.83 12.38
CA ASN A 123 -6.68 7.18 12.54
C ASN A 123 -7.45 8.25 11.74
N PHE A 124 -8.18 7.85 10.72
CA PHE A 124 -8.96 8.75 9.86
C PHE A 124 -10.42 8.89 10.30
N PHE A 125 -10.90 8.07 11.23
CA PHE A 125 -12.26 8.15 11.73
C PHE A 125 -12.49 9.42 12.55
N ARG A 126 -13.60 10.11 12.29
CA ARG A 126 -13.96 11.37 12.98
C ARG A 126 -13.99 11.20 14.50
N ALA A 127 -14.59 10.11 14.99
CA ALA A 127 -14.65 9.81 16.42
C ALA A 127 -13.26 9.68 17.05
N VAL A 128 -12.34 8.94 16.40
CA VAL A 128 -10.96 8.77 16.89
C VAL A 128 -10.20 10.10 16.89
N ARG A 129 -10.32 10.89 15.82
CA ARG A 129 -9.71 12.23 15.76
C ARG A 129 -10.25 13.16 16.85
N HIS A 130 -11.57 13.13 17.07
CA HIS A 130 -12.21 13.94 18.12
C HIS A 130 -11.74 13.49 19.52
N THR A 131 -11.72 12.20 19.79
CA THR A 131 -11.20 11.65 21.05
C THR A 131 -9.75 12.08 21.32
N LYS A 132 -8.87 11.98 20.31
CA LYS A 132 -7.48 12.47 20.44
C LYS A 132 -7.42 13.97 20.78
N GLN A 133 -8.28 14.79 20.20
CA GLN A 133 -8.37 16.20 20.53
C GLN A 133 -8.81 16.45 21.98
N LEU A 134 -9.80 15.68 22.48
CA LEU A 134 -10.26 15.80 23.88
C LEU A 134 -9.16 15.38 24.85
N ILE A 135 -8.39 14.32 24.55
CA ILE A 135 -7.22 13.93 25.36
C ILE A 135 -6.17 15.05 25.38
N ALA A 136 -5.80 15.56 24.21
CA ALA A 136 -4.82 16.64 24.11
C ALA A 136 -5.24 17.94 24.83
N GLN A 137 -6.55 18.16 25.00
CA GLN A 137 -7.12 19.29 25.75
C GLN A 137 -7.28 19.01 27.25
N GLY A 138 -6.90 17.81 27.73
CA GLY A 138 -7.10 17.41 29.14
C GLY A 138 -8.56 17.24 29.55
N LYS A 139 -9.50 17.08 28.60
CA LYS A 139 -10.94 16.91 28.90
C LYS A 139 -11.30 15.47 29.24
N ILE A 140 -10.50 14.54 28.81
CA ILE A 140 -10.54 13.12 29.16
C ILE A 140 -9.10 12.64 29.37
N GLY A 141 -8.91 11.75 30.37
CA GLY A 141 -7.60 11.20 30.73
C GLY A 141 -7.21 10.00 29.88
#